data_c2907a1f1c694a22caddb7bf22697bf7
#
_entry.id   c2907a1f1c694a22caddb7bf22697bf7
#
_cell.length_a   1.000
_cell.length_b   1.000
_cell.length_c   1.000
_cell.angle_alpha   90.00
_cell.angle_beta   90.00
_cell.angle_gamma   90.00
#
_symmetry.space_group_name_H-M   'P 1'
#
loop_
_entity.id
_entity.type
_entity.pdbx_description
1 polymer ?
#
loop_
_entity_poly.entity_id
_entity_poly.type
_entity_poly.pdbx_seq_one_letter_code
_entity_poly.pdbx_strand_id
1 'polypeptide(L)'
;MRYNPPLSTLMSTGSPMATAPILGLSHLTFIVRDVDRTAHLFCEGLGAQEVYDSQGCNFSLSREKFVLLGGLWLAFMEGEPPAQRSYRHVAFAVADEDLPACEARLRALGAEVKPPRPRVEGEGQSLYFYDFDNHLFELHTGTLAQRLARYAQG
;
A
#
# COMPACT_ATOMS: atom_id res chain seq x y z
N MET A 1 -46.10 -43.02 30.35
CA MET A 1 -45.73 -42.59 28.99
C MET A 1 -45.51 -41.10 29.03
N ARG A 2 -44.27 -40.65 28.85
CA ARG A 2 -43.93 -39.22 28.76
C ARG A 2 -43.71 -38.90 27.30
N TYR A 3 -44.52 -38.00 26.74
CA TYR A 3 -44.44 -37.50 25.40
C TYR A 3 -43.28 -36.46 25.32
N ASN A 4 -42.31 -36.73 24.48
CA ASN A 4 -41.21 -35.80 24.18
C ASN A 4 -41.47 -35.18 22.80
N PRO A 5 -41.68 -33.86 22.69
CA PRO A 5 -41.83 -33.23 21.37
C PRO A 5 -40.45 -33.11 20.69
N PRO A 6 -40.38 -33.18 19.36
CA PRO A 6 -39.11 -33.02 18.64
C PRO A 6 -38.61 -31.59 18.68
N LEU A 7 -37.32 -31.44 18.93
CA LEU A 7 -36.57 -30.18 18.80
C LEU A 7 -36.69 -29.70 17.35
N SER A 8 -37.51 -28.69 17.12
CA SER A 8 -37.53 -27.96 15.86
C SER A 8 -36.18 -27.23 15.68
N THR A 9 -35.46 -27.66 14.68
CA THR A 9 -34.24 -27.01 14.19
C THR A 9 -34.57 -25.58 13.79
N LEU A 10 -34.17 -24.60 14.61
CA LEU A 10 -34.13 -23.20 14.24
C LEU A 10 -33.07 -23.04 13.15
N MET A 11 -33.49 -23.13 11.90
CA MET A 11 -32.68 -22.65 10.79
C MET A 11 -32.55 -21.15 10.93
N SER A 12 -31.37 -20.71 11.40
CA SER A 12 -30.94 -19.32 11.32
C SER A 12 -30.85 -18.97 9.84
N THR A 13 -31.86 -18.27 9.34
CA THR A 13 -31.79 -17.60 8.03
C THR A 13 -30.88 -16.41 8.20
N GLY A 14 -29.57 -16.64 8.16
CA GLY A 14 -28.60 -15.55 7.98
C GLY A 14 -28.96 -14.81 6.69
N SER A 15 -29.39 -13.56 6.81
CA SER A 15 -29.52 -12.69 5.64
C SER A 15 -28.22 -12.75 4.86
N PRO A 16 -28.26 -12.93 3.52
CA PRO A 16 -27.04 -12.91 2.73
C PRO A 16 -26.34 -11.59 2.98
N MET A 17 -25.12 -11.65 3.49
CA MET A 17 -24.26 -10.47 3.61
C MET A 17 -24.24 -9.81 2.23
N ALA A 18 -24.77 -8.59 2.14
CA ALA A 18 -24.71 -7.83 0.90
C ALA A 18 -23.24 -7.73 0.49
N THR A 19 -22.89 -8.34 -0.63
CA THR A 19 -21.53 -8.22 -1.16
C THR A 19 -21.29 -6.77 -1.52
N ALA A 20 -20.24 -6.17 -0.98
CA ALA A 20 -19.88 -4.80 -1.29
C ALA A 20 -19.68 -4.69 -2.83
N PRO A 21 -20.22 -3.63 -3.47
CA PRO A 21 -20.05 -3.44 -4.92
C PRO A 21 -18.61 -3.12 -5.32
N ILE A 22 -17.77 -2.71 -4.36
CA ILE A 22 -16.36 -2.43 -4.59
C ILE A 22 -15.57 -3.71 -4.49
N LEU A 23 -14.88 -4.07 -5.57
CA LEU A 23 -14.11 -5.32 -5.67
C LEU A 23 -12.72 -5.22 -5.02
N GLY A 24 -12.22 -4.00 -4.82
CA GLY A 24 -10.90 -3.73 -4.25
C GLY A 24 -10.28 -2.46 -4.79
N LEU A 25 -9.00 -2.29 -4.55
CA LEU A 25 -8.22 -1.18 -5.12
C LEU A 25 -7.87 -1.50 -6.57
N SER A 26 -8.23 -0.61 -7.50
CA SER A 26 -7.86 -0.73 -8.93
C SER A 26 -6.41 -0.28 -9.14
N HIS A 27 -6.14 0.98 -8.88
CA HIS A 27 -4.81 1.60 -9.03
C HIS A 27 -4.67 2.84 -8.15
N LEU A 28 -3.45 3.31 -8.03
CA LEU A 28 -3.10 4.58 -7.39
C LEU A 28 -2.38 5.47 -8.41
N THR A 29 -2.76 6.75 -8.48
CA THR A 29 -2.11 7.73 -9.35
C THR A 29 -1.39 8.77 -8.52
N PHE A 30 -0.13 9.03 -8.88
CA PHE A 30 0.72 10.05 -8.28
C PHE A 30 1.15 11.06 -9.34
N ILE A 31 0.97 12.34 -9.04
CA ILE A 31 1.46 13.43 -9.89
C ILE A 31 2.89 13.73 -9.48
N VAL A 32 3.82 13.64 -10.43
CA VAL A 32 5.27 13.77 -10.20
C VAL A 32 5.89 14.68 -11.26
N ARG A 33 7.02 15.32 -10.94
CA ARG A 33 7.73 16.18 -11.91
C ARG A 33 8.49 15.38 -12.95
N ASP A 34 8.95 14.19 -12.57
CA ASP A 34 9.80 13.34 -13.40
C ASP A 34 9.36 11.87 -13.24
N VAL A 35 8.59 11.40 -14.22
CA VAL A 35 8.06 10.02 -14.22
C VAL A 35 9.18 8.96 -14.35
N ASP A 36 10.29 9.30 -15.03
CA ASP A 36 11.42 8.37 -15.18
C ASP A 36 12.12 8.17 -13.85
N ARG A 37 12.40 9.25 -13.14
CA ARG A 37 13.04 9.22 -11.82
C ARG A 37 12.19 8.50 -10.79
N THR A 38 10.88 8.74 -10.80
CA THR A 38 9.95 8.08 -9.87
C THR A 38 9.81 6.59 -10.19
N ALA A 39 9.62 6.23 -11.47
CA ALA A 39 9.58 4.83 -11.88
C ALA A 39 10.88 4.08 -11.51
N HIS A 40 12.04 4.69 -11.74
CA HIS A 40 13.33 4.15 -11.35
C HIS A 40 13.42 3.90 -9.82
N LEU A 41 12.97 4.85 -9.00
CA LEU A 41 12.91 4.67 -7.54
C LEU A 41 12.10 3.45 -7.14
N PHE A 42 10.94 3.25 -7.75
CA PHE A 42 10.06 2.12 -7.42
C PHE A 42 10.59 0.79 -7.98
N CYS A 43 11.15 0.79 -9.17
CA CYS A 43 11.71 -0.43 -9.78
C CYS A 43 12.97 -0.90 -9.04
N GLU A 44 13.96 -0.05 -8.89
CA GLU A 44 15.23 -0.41 -8.26
C GLU A 44 15.16 -0.45 -6.73
N GLY A 45 14.37 0.42 -6.12
CA GLY A 45 14.23 0.51 -4.66
C GLY A 45 13.31 -0.56 -4.08
N LEU A 46 12.19 -0.82 -4.73
CA LEU A 46 11.12 -1.68 -4.20
C LEU A 46 10.83 -2.92 -5.03
N GLY A 47 11.50 -3.11 -6.18
CA GLY A 47 11.30 -4.26 -7.04
C GLY A 47 10.03 -4.20 -7.89
N ALA A 48 9.52 -3.00 -8.17
CA ALA A 48 8.41 -2.83 -9.10
C ALA A 48 8.85 -3.17 -10.53
N GLN A 49 7.86 -3.53 -11.36
CA GLN A 49 8.06 -3.79 -12.79
C GLN A 49 7.40 -2.68 -13.60
N GLU A 50 8.17 -1.96 -14.43
CA GLU A 50 7.60 -1.03 -15.41
C GLU A 50 6.87 -1.83 -16.49
N VAL A 51 5.60 -1.48 -16.76
CA VAL A 51 4.76 -2.18 -17.74
C VAL A 51 4.25 -1.26 -18.85
N TYR A 52 4.36 0.06 -18.69
CA TYR A 52 3.94 1.03 -19.68
C TYR A 52 4.70 2.35 -19.55
N ASP A 53 5.04 2.96 -20.67
CA ASP A 53 5.54 4.33 -20.83
C ASP A 53 4.84 4.97 -22.03
N SER A 54 4.14 6.07 -21.82
CA SER A 54 3.45 6.78 -22.90
C SER A 54 4.40 7.47 -23.88
N GLN A 55 5.64 7.70 -23.48
CA GLN A 55 6.70 8.38 -24.26
C GLN A 55 6.23 9.71 -24.89
N GLY A 56 5.80 9.72 -26.12
CA GLY A 56 5.26 10.92 -26.79
C GLY A 56 3.76 10.81 -27.14
N CYS A 57 3.12 9.70 -26.80
CA CYS A 57 1.72 9.42 -27.11
C CYS A 57 0.87 9.56 -25.85
N ASN A 58 0.39 10.76 -25.54
CA ASN A 58 -0.44 10.99 -24.35
C ASN A 58 -1.88 10.55 -24.62
N PHE A 59 -2.27 9.41 -24.03
CA PHE A 59 -3.66 8.93 -23.99
C PHE A 59 -4.43 9.47 -22.78
N SER A 60 -3.73 10.16 -21.88
CA SER A 60 -4.26 10.79 -20.68
C SER A 60 -3.94 12.29 -20.70
N LEU A 61 -3.93 12.93 -19.53
CA LEU A 61 -3.71 14.38 -19.38
C LEU A 61 -2.26 14.80 -19.65
N SER A 62 -1.30 13.91 -19.41
CA SER A 62 0.14 14.18 -19.54
C SER A 62 0.91 12.89 -19.79
N ARG A 63 2.25 12.98 -19.90
CA ARG A 63 3.11 11.80 -19.95
C ARG A 63 2.93 10.98 -18.68
N GLU A 64 2.87 9.67 -18.84
CA GLU A 64 2.65 8.73 -17.74
C GLU A 64 3.45 7.44 -17.88
N LYS A 65 3.76 6.83 -16.75
CA LYS A 65 4.31 5.48 -16.65
C LYS A 65 3.48 4.65 -15.70
N PHE A 66 3.36 3.35 -15.98
CA PHE A 66 2.73 2.39 -15.08
C PHE A 66 3.75 1.38 -14.61
N VAL A 67 3.70 1.10 -13.31
CA VAL A 67 4.49 0.02 -12.70
C VAL A 67 3.57 -0.92 -11.92
N LEU A 68 3.98 -2.17 -11.82
CA LEU A 68 3.36 -3.17 -10.94
C LEU A 68 4.26 -3.38 -9.73
N LEU A 69 3.74 -3.15 -8.55
CA LEU A 69 4.40 -3.40 -7.27
C LEU A 69 3.58 -4.40 -6.46
N GLY A 70 4.07 -5.64 -6.31
CA GLY A 70 3.33 -6.70 -5.65
C GLY A 70 1.94 -6.95 -6.26
N GLY A 71 1.82 -6.81 -7.58
CA GLY A 71 0.54 -6.92 -8.30
C GLY A 71 -0.34 -5.67 -8.26
N LEU A 72 0.05 -4.65 -7.50
CA LEU A 72 -0.67 -3.38 -7.43
C LEU A 72 -0.25 -2.47 -8.58
N TRP A 73 -1.24 -1.95 -9.33
CA TRP A 73 -0.98 -0.99 -10.39
C TRP A 73 -0.79 0.42 -9.81
N LEU A 74 0.40 0.99 -10.04
CA LEU A 74 0.73 2.38 -9.74
C LEU A 74 0.91 3.15 -11.05
N ALA A 75 0.28 4.33 -11.14
CA ALA A 75 0.43 5.26 -12.26
C ALA A 75 1.20 6.50 -11.79
N PHE A 76 2.26 6.86 -12.50
CA PHE A 76 2.98 8.12 -12.32
C PHE A 76 2.66 9.02 -13.50
N MET A 77 2.08 10.20 -13.24
CA MET A 77 1.73 11.19 -14.26
C MET A 77 2.56 12.44 -14.07
N GLU A 78 3.09 12.96 -15.16
CA GLU A 78 3.86 14.19 -15.13
C GLU A 78 2.98 15.41 -14.87
N GLY A 79 3.36 16.23 -13.90
CA GLY A 79 2.60 17.42 -13.52
C GLY A 79 3.12 18.06 -12.25
N GLU A 80 2.32 18.97 -11.70
CA GLU A 80 2.66 19.68 -10.47
C GLU A 80 2.25 18.85 -9.25
N PRO A 81 3.20 18.34 -8.48
CA PRO A 81 2.92 17.50 -7.32
C PRO A 81 2.43 18.35 -6.13
N PRO A 82 2.03 17.69 -5.01
CA PRO A 82 1.65 18.39 -3.80
C PRO A 82 2.72 19.38 -3.34
N ALA A 83 2.36 20.66 -3.17
CA ALA A 83 3.27 21.72 -2.76
C ALA A 83 3.78 21.54 -1.31
N GLN A 84 3.03 20.81 -0.49
CA GLN A 84 3.34 20.59 0.92
C GLN A 84 3.26 19.11 1.29
N ARG A 85 4.14 18.72 2.20
CA ARG A 85 4.11 17.40 2.81
C ARG A 85 2.91 17.27 3.74
N SER A 86 2.34 16.07 3.79
CA SER A 86 1.27 15.72 4.72
C SER A 86 1.54 14.33 5.30
N TYR A 87 0.76 13.95 6.32
CA TYR A 87 0.82 12.59 6.86
C TYR A 87 0.00 11.58 6.04
N ARG A 88 -0.64 12.00 4.96
CA ARG A 88 -1.29 11.07 4.03
C ARG A 88 -0.23 10.19 3.40
N HIS A 89 -0.39 8.89 3.50
CA HIS A 89 0.59 7.94 2.99
C HIS A 89 -0.08 6.70 2.42
N VAL A 90 0.67 6.00 1.60
CA VAL A 90 0.33 4.67 1.12
C VAL A 90 1.31 3.70 1.78
N ALA A 91 0.76 2.68 2.45
CA ALA A 91 1.54 1.64 3.09
C ALA A 91 1.54 0.38 2.23
N PHE A 92 2.72 -0.14 1.94
CA PHE A 92 2.94 -1.42 1.27
C PHE A 92 3.35 -2.47 2.29
N ALA A 93 2.77 -3.65 2.21
CA ALA A 93 3.18 -4.78 3.02
C ALA A 93 4.53 -5.31 2.54
N VAL A 94 5.41 -5.58 3.47
CA VAL A 94 6.75 -6.14 3.22
C VAL A 94 7.08 -7.17 4.30
N ALA A 95 7.88 -8.18 3.97
CA ALA A 95 8.38 -9.13 4.96
C ALA A 95 9.45 -8.47 5.86
N ASP A 96 9.51 -8.89 7.13
CA ASP A 96 10.48 -8.36 8.09
C ASP A 96 11.93 -8.48 7.58
N GLU A 97 12.26 -9.59 6.95
CA GLU A 97 13.61 -9.86 6.40
C GLU A 97 13.99 -8.97 5.22
N ASP A 98 13.01 -8.46 4.45
CA ASP A 98 13.26 -7.64 3.27
C ASP A 98 13.40 -6.15 3.59
N LEU A 99 12.90 -5.71 4.74
CA LEU A 99 12.83 -4.29 5.11
C LEU A 99 14.22 -3.61 5.12
N PRO A 100 15.30 -4.20 5.69
CA PRO A 100 16.61 -3.58 5.67
C PRO A 100 17.19 -3.38 4.27
N ALA A 101 16.96 -4.33 3.36
CA ALA A 101 17.43 -4.24 1.98
C ALA A 101 16.68 -3.16 1.20
N CYS A 102 15.37 -3.03 1.42
CA CYS A 102 14.56 -1.95 0.85
C CYS A 102 15.06 -0.58 1.34
N GLU A 103 15.30 -0.43 2.65
CA GLU A 103 15.83 0.81 3.22
C GLU A 103 17.17 1.21 2.57
N ALA A 104 18.10 0.27 2.47
CA ALA A 104 19.41 0.54 1.88
C ALA A 104 19.29 1.01 0.41
N ARG A 105 18.45 0.36 -0.39
CA ARG A 105 18.23 0.75 -1.80
C ARG A 105 17.55 2.12 -1.92
N LEU A 106 16.51 2.39 -1.12
CA LEU A 106 15.82 3.68 -1.13
C LEU A 106 16.77 4.83 -0.79
N ARG A 107 17.62 4.67 0.22
CA ARG A 107 18.65 5.66 0.58
C ARG A 107 19.66 5.86 -0.53
N ALA A 108 20.15 4.78 -1.14
CA ALA A 108 21.11 4.85 -2.25
C ALA A 108 20.54 5.56 -3.49
N LEU A 109 19.23 5.47 -3.72
CA LEU A 109 18.52 6.14 -4.81
C LEU A 109 18.11 7.58 -4.48
N GLY A 110 18.39 8.06 -3.27
CA GLY A 110 18.15 9.45 -2.86
C GLY A 110 16.75 9.72 -2.32
N ALA A 111 15.96 8.70 -1.99
CA ALA A 111 14.71 8.89 -1.24
C ALA A 111 15.03 9.36 0.19
N GLU A 112 14.18 10.23 0.74
CA GLU A 112 14.31 10.69 2.11
C GLU A 112 13.68 9.68 3.08
N VAL A 113 14.47 8.74 3.56
CA VAL A 113 14.03 7.77 4.56
C VAL A 113 14.01 8.42 5.93
N LYS A 114 12.85 8.39 6.60
CA LYS A 114 12.69 8.96 7.93
C LYS A 114 13.37 8.10 8.99
N PRO A 115 13.78 8.70 10.13
CA PRO A 115 14.28 7.96 11.27
C PRO A 115 13.26 6.88 11.71
N PRO A 116 13.71 5.68 12.10
CA PRO A 116 12.81 4.64 12.57
C PRO A 116 12.08 5.11 13.84
N ARG A 117 10.81 4.75 13.96
CA ARG A 117 10.07 4.90 15.20
C ARG A 117 10.44 3.78 16.17
N PRO A 118 10.32 4.00 17.50
CA PRO A 118 10.44 2.91 18.45
C PRO A 118 9.48 1.79 18.08
N ARG A 119 10.00 0.55 18.09
CA ARG A 119 9.20 -0.64 17.81
C ARG A 119 8.23 -0.87 18.95
N VAL A 120 6.96 -1.06 18.62
CA VAL A 120 5.93 -1.53 19.56
C VAL A 120 5.75 -3.02 19.32
N GLU A 121 5.92 -3.82 20.37
CA GLU A 121 5.74 -5.27 20.29
C GLU A 121 4.32 -5.60 19.83
N GLY A 122 4.18 -6.52 18.87
CA GLY A 122 2.90 -6.95 18.32
C GLY A 122 2.30 -6.05 17.23
N GLU A 123 2.99 -4.96 16.81
CA GLU A 123 2.48 -4.06 15.76
C GLU A 123 3.26 -4.13 14.43
N GLY A 124 4.35 -4.90 14.37
CA GLY A 124 5.25 -4.94 13.22
C GLY A 124 6.19 -3.73 13.18
N GLN A 125 6.90 -3.57 12.09
CA GLN A 125 7.83 -2.46 11.85
C GLN A 125 7.29 -1.58 10.72
N SER A 126 7.61 -0.29 10.78
CA SER A 126 7.29 0.68 9.74
C SER A 126 8.53 1.47 9.36
N LEU A 127 8.75 1.58 8.06
CA LEU A 127 9.75 2.45 7.48
C LEU A 127 9.03 3.47 6.60
N TYR A 128 9.16 4.74 6.93
CA TYR A 128 8.58 5.85 6.17
C TYR A 128 9.62 6.49 5.29
N PHE A 129 9.24 6.83 4.06
CA PHE A 129 10.10 7.60 3.17
C PHE A 129 9.28 8.56 2.31
N TYR A 130 9.88 9.69 1.94
CA TYR A 130 9.37 10.58 0.91
C TYR A 130 10.04 10.26 -0.42
N ASP A 131 9.24 10.33 -1.48
CA ASP A 131 9.77 10.43 -2.83
C ASP A 131 10.33 11.85 -3.09
N PHE A 132 10.58 12.17 -4.37
CA PHE A 132 11.10 13.48 -4.78
C PHE A 132 10.04 14.58 -4.87
N ASP A 133 8.77 14.22 -4.65
CA ASP A 133 7.59 15.03 -4.94
C ASP A 133 6.60 15.14 -3.77
N ASN A 134 7.10 15.03 -2.55
CA ASN A 134 6.34 15.15 -1.30
C ASN A 134 5.31 14.05 -1.01
N HIS A 135 5.32 12.94 -1.76
CA HIS A 135 4.49 11.80 -1.42
C HIS A 135 5.16 10.98 -0.31
N LEU A 136 4.38 10.67 0.72
CA LEU A 136 4.82 9.83 1.83
C LEU A 136 4.41 8.38 1.58
N PHE A 137 5.35 7.48 1.71
CA PHE A 137 5.14 6.04 1.64
C PHE A 137 5.58 5.36 2.92
N GLU A 138 4.98 4.22 3.20
CA GLU A 138 5.33 3.35 4.31
C GLU A 138 5.58 1.94 3.80
N LEU A 139 6.63 1.31 4.27
CA LEU A 139 6.80 -0.15 4.21
C LEU A 139 6.45 -0.70 5.59
N HIS A 140 5.48 -1.61 5.66
CA HIS A 140 4.94 -2.10 6.91
C HIS A 140 4.94 -3.63 6.95
N THR A 141 5.46 -4.20 8.05
CA THR A 141 5.57 -5.66 8.20
C THR A 141 4.43 -6.28 9.00
N GLY A 142 3.62 -5.47 9.68
CA GLY A 142 2.50 -5.92 10.49
C GLY A 142 1.20 -6.15 9.69
N THR A 143 0.23 -6.74 10.36
CA THR A 143 -1.12 -6.97 9.81
C THR A 143 -2.18 -6.26 10.63
N LEU A 144 -3.35 -6.03 10.02
CA LEU A 144 -4.51 -5.50 10.74
C LEU A 144 -4.88 -6.40 11.93
N ALA A 145 -4.86 -7.72 11.76
CA ALA A 145 -5.21 -8.67 12.81
C ALA A 145 -4.26 -8.55 14.02
N GLN A 146 -2.95 -8.42 13.79
CA GLN A 146 -1.95 -8.21 14.85
C GLN A 146 -2.22 -6.89 15.58
N ARG A 147 -2.49 -5.81 14.84
CA ARG A 147 -2.78 -4.51 15.42
C ARG A 147 -4.04 -4.51 16.28
N LEU A 148 -5.12 -5.12 15.80
CA LEU A 148 -6.36 -5.25 16.56
C LEU A 148 -6.18 -6.11 17.82
N ALA A 149 -5.45 -7.22 17.72
CA ALA A 149 -5.13 -8.06 18.88
C ALA A 149 -4.31 -7.28 19.92
N ARG A 150 -3.38 -6.43 19.51
CA ARG A 150 -2.59 -5.57 20.41
C ARG A 150 -3.47 -4.52 21.10
N TYR A 151 -4.36 -3.86 20.35
CA TYR A 151 -5.24 -2.82 20.91
C TYR A 151 -6.29 -3.38 21.90
N ALA A 152 -6.69 -4.64 21.71
CA ALA A 152 -7.59 -5.31 22.65
C ALA A 152 -6.96 -5.63 24.03
N GLN A 153 -5.64 -5.53 24.14
CA GLN A 153 -4.89 -5.80 25.40
C GLN A 153 -4.58 -4.53 26.20
N GLY A 154 -4.81 -3.36 25.65
CA GLY A 154 -4.56 -2.04 26.24
C GLY A 154 -5.81 -1.35 26.61
#